data_dc5d3f219f8b295ea73425a8d5282fd4
#
_entry.id   dc5d3f219f8b295ea73425a8d5282fd4
#
_cell.length_a   1.000
_cell.length_b   1.000
_cell.length_c   1.000
_cell.angle_alpha   90.00
_cell.angle_beta   90.00
_cell.angle_gamma   90.00
#
_symmetry.space_group_name_H-M   'P 1'
#
loop_
_entity.id
_entity.type
_entity.pdbx_description
1 polymer ?
#
loop_
_entity_poly.entity_id
_entity_poly.type
_entity_poly.pdbx_seq_one_letter_code
_entity_poly.pdbx_strand_id
1 'polypeptide(L)'
;AYETQAKKVSKLRDVYKAMESSIRHYREAATDDPTVVLVDRINTDLEVGLSTTVQTPLQCLNYKDLRKKFKEIEKEVDKLASEYKLRYTTKSIAAMYQLMVIALRAELQNILSSLNFGKLEKATAQVEAMCAKYMAIASSGNQLISKTLARFIGQIEALFIEEVKIEYEVYIQKEQIKEEQRALREQLRQEAAERKLLEQQQKQIAKEEEKYRNEIETLKQSLLSASVEKESALTI
;
A
#
# COMPACT_ATOMS: atom_id res chain seq x y z
N ALA A 1 18.50 26.44 -5.45
CA ALA A 1 18.83 25.05 -5.09
C ALA A 1 18.99 24.86 -3.57
N TYR A 2 19.67 25.74 -2.85
CA TYR A 2 19.93 25.62 -1.40
C TYR A 2 18.64 25.76 -0.54
N GLU A 3 17.75 26.71 -0.88
CA GLU A 3 16.48 26.91 -0.17
C GLU A 3 15.51 25.73 -0.33
N THR A 4 15.51 25.09 -1.49
CA THR A 4 14.67 23.90 -1.75
C THR A 4 15.16 22.67 -0.97
N GLN A 5 16.47 22.54 -0.78
CA GLN A 5 17.03 21.48 0.06
C GLN A 5 16.78 21.75 1.55
N ALA A 6 16.93 22.98 2.02
CA ALA A 6 16.65 23.36 3.40
C ALA A 6 15.15 23.11 3.77
N LYS A 7 14.21 23.43 2.87
CA LYS A 7 12.78 23.11 3.07
C LYS A 7 12.51 21.59 3.08
N LYS A 8 13.21 20.79 2.26
CA LYS A 8 13.10 19.34 2.30
C LYS A 8 13.64 18.75 3.60
N VAL A 9 14.78 19.25 4.08
CA VAL A 9 15.37 18.81 5.36
C VAL A 9 14.48 19.20 6.54
N SER A 10 13.88 20.39 6.55
CA SER A 10 12.92 20.80 7.56
C SER A 10 11.71 19.86 7.59
N LYS A 11 11.09 19.60 6.43
CA LYS A 11 9.97 18.65 6.33
C LYS A 11 10.32 17.23 6.81
N LEU A 12 11.50 16.71 6.45
CA LEU A 12 11.97 15.42 6.93
C LEU A 12 12.18 15.39 8.45
N ARG A 13 12.66 16.49 9.02
CA ARG A 13 12.83 16.65 10.47
C ARG A 13 11.49 16.67 11.21
N ASP A 14 10.49 17.32 10.63
CA ASP A 14 9.13 17.37 11.20
C ASP A 14 8.45 16.00 11.12
N VAL A 15 8.63 15.29 10.00
CA VAL A 15 8.18 13.89 9.85
C VAL A 15 8.85 12.97 10.86
N TYR A 16 10.17 13.12 11.06
CA TYR A 16 10.90 12.31 12.05
C TYR A 16 10.40 12.56 13.47
N LYS A 17 10.18 13.83 13.86
CA LYS A 17 9.61 14.18 15.17
C LYS A 17 8.20 13.63 15.36
N ALA A 18 7.35 13.68 14.32
CA ALA A 18 6.00 13.12 14.37
C ALA A 18 6.03 11.60 14.54
N MET A 19 6.93 10.89 13.82
CA MET A 19 7.13 9.45 13.98
C MET A 19 7.64 9.09 15.39
N GLU A 20 8.57 9.85 15.93
CA GLU A 20 9.11 9.64 17.28
C GLU A 20 8.04 9.87 18.35
N SER A 21 7.21 10.91 18.20
CA SER A 21 6.04 11.15 19.05
C SER A 21 5.03 10.01 18.98
N SER A 22 4.72 9.52 17.77
CA SER A 22 3.79 8.40 17.57
C SER A 22 4.30 7.10 18.18
N ILE A 23 5.61 6.81 18.06
CA ILE A 23 6.24 5.64 18.70
C ILE A 23 6.20 5.76 20.22
N ARG A 24 6.40 6.97 20.77
CA ARG A 24 6.33 7.23 22.22
C ARG A 24 4.91 6.99 22.73
N HIS A 25 3.90 7.55 22.08
CA HIS A 25 2.49 7.32 22.41
C HIS A 25 2.08 5.85 22.27
N TYR A 26 2.63 5.14 21.28
CA TYR A 26 2.42 3.69 21.15
C TYR A 26 2.95 2.89 22.35
N ARG A 27 4.11 3.26 22.88
CA ARG A 27 4.67 2.62 24.08
C ARG A 27 3.89 2.95 25.35
N GLU A 28 3.36 4.16 25.44
CA GLU A 28 2.56 4.61 26.59
C GLU A 28 1.13 4.05 26.58
N ALA A 29 0.55 3.85 25.39
CA ALA A 29 -0.81 3.31 25.19
C ALA A 29 -0.89 1.77 25.17
N ALA A 30 0.24 1.08 25.20
CA ALA A 30 0.31 -0.40 25.15
C ALA A 30 -0.28 -1.11 26.39
N THR A 31 -0.86 -0.37 27.34
CA THR A 31 -1.53 -0.90 28.54
C THR A 31 -3.05 -1.04 28.39
N ASP A 32 -3.69 -0.37 27.41
CA ASP A 32 -5.14 -0.46 27.22
C ASP A 32 -5.50 -0.49 25.72
N ASP A 33 -5.88 -1.65 25.23
CA ASP A 33 -6.35 -2.01 23.89
C ASP A 33 -5.86 -1.09 22.74
N PRO A 34 -4.66 -1.38 22.19
CA PRO A 34 -3.85 -0.39 21.48
C PRO A 34 -4.30 -0.08 20.04
N THR A 35 -5.20 -0.87 19.46
CA THR A 35 -5.49 -0.78 18.02
C THR A 35 -6.45 0.34 17.66
N VAL A 36 -7.45 0.63 18.49
CA VAL A 36 -8.50 1.62 18.20
C VAL A 36 -8.02 3.03 18.53
N VAL A 37 -7.34 3.20 19.67
CA VAL A 37 -6.85 4.52 20.13
C VAL A 37 -5.70 5.04 19.26
N LEU A 38 -4.89 4.15 18.69
CA LEU A 38 -3.77 4.54 17.83
C LEU A 38 -4.23 5.07 16.48
N VAL A 39 -5.22 4.43 15.86
CA VAL A 39 -5.76 4.83 14.55
C VAL A 39 -6.44 6.19 14.63
N ASP A 40 -7.24 6.44 15.67
CA ASP A 40 -7.93 7.73 15.85
C ASP A 40 -6.98 8.87 16.20
N ARG A 41 -5.95 8.65 17.02
CA ARG A 41 -4.95 9.68 17.35
C ARG A 41 -4.01 9.96 16.17
N ILE A 42 -3.58 8.93 15.45
CA ILE A 42 -2.80 9.12 14.23
C ILE A 42 -3.62 9.88 13.20
N ASN A 43 -4.90 9.59 13.03
CA ASN A 43 -5.77 10.33 12.11
C ASN A 43 -5.97 11.79 12.53
N THR A 44 -6.11 12.10 13.83
CA THR A 44 -6.28 13.48 14.32
C THR A 44 -5.01 14.32 14.19
N ASP A 45 -3.83 13.74 14.44
CA ASP A 45 -2.54 14.43 14.25
C ASP A 45 -2.15 14.54 12.76
N LEU A 46 -2.75 13.71 11.90
CA LEU A 46 -2.48 13.61 10.47
C LEU A 46 -3.38 14.50 9.62
N GLU A 47 -4.52 14.98 10.13
CA GLU A 47 -5.33 16.02 9.46
C GLU A 47 -4.52 17.33 9.22
N VAL A 48 -3.38 17.48 9.89
CA VAL A 48 -2.43 18.59 9.72
C VAL A 48 -1.39 18.35 8.58
N GLY A 49 -1.59 17.39 7.70
CA GLY A 49 -0.81 17.27 6.44
C GLY A 49 0.24 16.17 6.36
N LEU A 50 0.20 15.17 7.25
CA LEU A 50 1.18 14.06 7.28
C LEU A 50 0.58 12.68 6.95
N SER A 51 -0.72 12.59 6.64
CA SER A 51 -1.47 11.33 6.53
C SER A 51 -0.86 10.31 5.57
N THR A 52 -0.42 10.74 4.40
CA THR A 52 0.09 9.84 3.35
C THR A 52 1.48 9.27 3.62
N THR A 53 2.31 10.00 4.37
CA THR A 53 3.71 9.60 4.59
C THR A 53 3.87 8.58 5.71
N VAL A 54 2.92 8.53 6.65
CA VAL A 54 2.96 7.61 7.81
C VAL A 54 2.17 6.32 7.55
N GLN A 55 1.07 6.36 6.79
CA GLN A 55 0.29 5.17 6.44
C GLN A 55 1.10 4.19 5.57
N THR A 56 1.88 4.68 4.61
CA THR A 56 2.70 3.85 3.73
C THR A 56 3.71 2.96 4.48
N PRO A 57 4.48 3.44 5.49
CA PRO A 57 5.37 2.58 6.28
C PRO A 57 4.65 1.54 7.14
N LEU A 58 3.48 1.87 7.73
CA LEU A 58 2.68 0.93 8.54
C LEU A 58 2.11 -0.20 7.68
N GLN A 59 1.61 0.12 6.50
CA GLN A 59 1.15 -0.87 5.52
C GLN A 59 2.31 -1.76 5.02
N CYS A 60 3.50 -1.21 4.84
CA CYS A 60 4.70 -1.97 4.49
C CYS A 60 5.14 -2.93 5.61
N LEU A 61 4.97 -2.57 6.88
CA LEU A 61 5.25 -3.44 8.02
C LEU A 61 4.28 -4.63 8.03
N ASN A 62 2.99 -4.38 7.87
CA ASN A 62 1.99 -5.43 7.82
C ASN A 62 2.22 -6.39 6.62
N TYR A 63 2.59 -5.88 5.47
CA TYR A 63 2.98 -6.68 4.30
C TYR A 63 4.20 -7.59 4.59
N LYS A 64 5.23 -7.08 5.28
CA LYS A 64 6.40 -7.85 5.66
C LYS A 64 6.07 -8.97 6.63
N ASP A 65 5.18 -8.71 7.60
CA ASP A 65 4.75 -9.70 8.57
C ASP A 65 3.92 -10.82 7.92
N LEU A 66 3.02 -10.47 6.99
CA LEU A 66 2.28 -11.45 6.20
C LEU A 66 3.22 -12.32 5.35
N ARG A 67 4.23 -11.73 4.71
CA ARG A 67 5.24 -12.48 3.97
C ARG A 67 6.09 -13.37 4.85
N LYS A 68 6.35 -12.98 6.10
CA LYS A 68 7.04 -13.81 7.08
C LYS A 68 6.18 -14.99 7.49
N LYS A 69 4.91 -14.78 7.82
CA LYS A 69 3.95 -15.84 8.12
C LYS A 69 3.81 -16.83 6.97
N PHE A 70 3.70 -16.36 5.74
CA PHE A 70 3.65 -17.21 4.55
C PHE A 70 4.86 -18.14 4.48
N LYS A 71 6.08 -17.62 4.66
CA LYS A 71 7.30 -18.41 4.68
C LYS A 71 7.38 -19.39 5.85
N GLU A 72 6.76 -19.07 6.99
CA GLU A 72 6.68 -19.97 8.13
C GLU A 72 5.79 -21.17 7.79
N ILE A 73 4.65 -20.95 7.16
CA ILE A 73 3.76 -22.04 6.71
C ILE A 73 4.42 -22.87 5.60
N GLU A 74 5.09 -22.26 4.61
CA GLU A 74 5.87 -23.00 3.62
C GLU A 74 6.88 -23.96 4.28
N LYS A 75 7.56 -23.52 5.35
CA LYS A 75 8.47 -24.38 6.11
C LYS A 75 7.74 -25.51 6.83
N GLU A 76 6.55 -25.25 7.34
CA GLU A 76 5.72 -26.30 7.97
C GLU A 76 5.26 -27.34 6.95
N VAL A 77 4.88 -26.90 5.75
CA VAL A 77 4.57 -27.78 4.61
C VAL A 77 5.79 -28.63 4.24
N ASP A 78 6.99 -28.03 4.16
CA ASP A 78 8.23 -28.75 3.87
C ASP A 78 8.56 -29.77 4.96
N LYS A 79 8.41 -29.39 6.21
CA LYS A 79 8.63 -30.28 7.36
C LYS A 79 7.66 -31.46 7.34
N LEU A 80 6.37 -31.19 7.17
CA LEU A 80 5.32 -32.19 7.08
C LEU A 80 5.60 -33.16 5.92
N ALA A 81 5.93 -32.65 4.73
CA ALA A 81 6.26 -33.48 3.57
C ALA A 81 7.48 -34.34 3.82
N SER A 82 8.51 -33.83 4.49
CA SER A 82 9.73 -34.56 4.82
C SER A 82 9.47 -35.69 5.86
N GLU A 83 8.67 -35.39 6.89
CA GLU A 83 8.30 -36.39 7.92
C GLU A 83 7.53 -37.55 7.34
N TYR A 84 6.59 -37.30 6.45
CA TYR A 84 5.83 -38.37 5.79
C TYR A 84 6.65 -39.14 4.76
N LYS A 85 7.62 -38.50 4.10
CA LYS A 85 8.56 -39.19 3.19
C LYS A 85 9.31 -40.33 3.89
N LEU A 86 9.73 -40.13 5.14
CA LEU A 86 10.47 -41.11 5.93
C LEU A 86 9.65 -42.35 6.27
N ARG A 87 8.32 -42.30 6.17
CA ARG A 87 7.42 -43.45 6.42
C ARG A 87 7.38 -44.45 5.26
N TYR A 88 7.88 -44.06 4.08
CA TYR A 88 7.88 -44.89 2.88
C TYR A 88 9.27 -45.53 2.66
N THR A 89 9.41 -46.83 2.99
CA THR A 89 10.68 -47.53 2.88
C THR A 89 10.94 -48.07 1.46
N THR A 90 9.88 -48.33 0.70
CA THR A 90 9.98 -48.84 -0.66
C THR A 90 10.28 -47.71 -1.64
N LYS A 91 11.35 -47.81 -2.41
CA LYS A 91 11.82 -46.78 -3.35
C LYS A 91 10.73 -46.29 -4.33
N SER A 92 9.94 -47.21 -4.89
CA SER A 92 8.86 -46.86 -5.83
C SER A 92 7.74 -46.06 -5.15
N ILE A 93 7.33 -46.46 -3.94
CA ILE A 93 6.29 -45.75 -3.19
C ILE A 93 6.80 -44.37 -2.75
N ALA A 94 8.05 -44.28 -2.30
CA ALA A 94 8.67 -43.00 -1.96
C ALA A 94 8.76 -42.05 -3.18
N ALA A 95 9.06 -42.56 -4.37
CA ALA A 95 9.08 -41.80 -5.60
C ALA A 95 7.67 -41.31 -5.97
N MET A 96 6.64 -42.15 -5.89
CA MET A 96 5.25 -41.77 -6.14
C MET A 96 4.75 -40.71 -5.15
N TYR A 97 5.10 -40.84 -3.88
CA TYR A 97 4.82 -39.87 -2.87
C TYR A 97 5.44 -38.48 -3.20
N GLN A 98 6.72 -38.47 -3.61
CA GLN A 98 7.40 -37.26 -4.03
C GLN A 98 6.73 -36.59 -5.23
N LEU A 99 6.36 -37.37 -6.26
CA LEU A 99 5.63 -36.88 -7.42
C LEU A 99 4.27 -36.23 -7.00
N MET A 100 3.56 -36.90 -6.09
CA MET A 100 2.31 -36.38 -5.54
C MET A 100 2.51 -35.04 -4.82
N VAL A 101 3.54 -34.92 -3.97
CA VAL A 101 3.85 -33.66 -3.27
C VAL A 101 4.18 -32.55 -4.26
N ILE A 102 4.97 -32.85 -5.31
CA ILE A 102 5.28 -31.87 -6.36
C ILE A 102 4.01 -31.43 -7.08
N ALA A 103 3.13 -32.35 -7.43
CA ALA A 103 1.88 -32.06 -8.12
C ALA A 103 0.92 -31.23 -7.26
N LEU A 104 0.77 -31.57 -5.97
CA LEU A 104 -0.03 -30.77 -5.02
C LEU A 104 0.47 -29.32 -4.94
N ARG A 105 1.79 -29.12 -4.84
CA ARG A 105 2.38 -27.79 -4.81
C ARG A 105 2.19 -27.01 -6.12
N ALA A 106 2.33 -27.71 -7.26
CA ALA A 106 2.10 -27.07 -8.55
C ALA A 106 0.65 -26.61 -8.74
N GLU A 107 -0.32 -27.46 -8.34
CA GLU A 107 -1.74 -27.08 -8.37
C GLU A 107 -2.04 -25.93 -7.38
N LEU A 108 -1.44 -25.93 -6.18
CA LEU A 108 -1.56 -24.82 -5.23
C LEU A 108 -1.01 -23.51 -5.81
N GLN A 109 0.16 -23.53 -6.44
CA GLN A 109 0.72 -22.32 -7.09
C GLN A 109 -0.20 -21.78 -8.18
N ASN A 110 -0.88 -22.64 -8.93
CA ASN A 110 -1.90 -22.21 -9.90
C ASN A 110 -3.10 -21.54 -9.21
N ILE A 111 -3.55 -22.07 -8.07
CA ILE A 111 -4.62 -21.47 -7.27
C ILE A 111 -4.19 -20.08 -6.75
N LEU A 112 -2.99 -20.00 -6.15
CA LEU A 112 -2.43 -18.74 -5.62
C LEU A 112 -2.25 -17.67 -6.72
N SER A 113 -1.78 -18.08 -7.90
CA SER A 113 -1.61 -17.15 -9.04
C SER A 113 -2.93 -16.62 -9.60
N SER A 114 -4.03 -17.34 -9.41
CA SER A 114 -5.37 -16.98 -9.87
C SER A 114 -6.18 -16.16 -8.86
N LEU A 115 -5.61 -15.87 -7.67
CA LEU A 115 -6.27 -15.09 -6.62
C LEU A 115 -6.60 -13.68 -7.10
N ASN A 116 -7.86 -13.30 -6.90
CA ASN A 116 -8.39 -11.98 -7.19
C ASN A 116 -9.33 -11.52 -6.07
N PHE A 117 -9.62 -10.23 -6.05
CA PHE A 117 -10.55 -9.66 -5.09
C PHE A 117 -11.91 -10.39 -5.09
N GLY A 118 -12.42 -10.73 -3.91
CA GLY A 118 -13.72 -11.41 -3.73
C GLY A 118 -13.72 -12.91 -4.09
N LYS A 119 -12.57 -13.54 -4.38
CA LYS A 119 -12.52 -14.95 -4.78
C LYS A 119 -11.88 -15.89 -3.73
N LEU A 120 -11.79 -15.46 -2.46
CA LEU A 120 -11.21 -16.28 -1.40
C LEU A 120 -11.93 -17.62 -1.24
N GLU A 121 -13.27 -17.59 -1.13
CA GLU A 121 -14.10 -18.80 -0.99
C GLU A 121 -13.92 -19.76 -2.17
N LYS A 122 -13.81 -19.22 -3.37
CA LYS A 122 -13.55 -20.04 -4.55
C LYS A 122 -12.18 -20.69 -4.50
N ALA A 123 -11.15 -19.97 -4.06
CA ALA A 123 -9.79 -20.50 -3.96
C ALA A 123 -9.69 -21.56 -2.87
N THR A 124 -10.33 -21.36 -1.71
CA THR A 124 -10.38 -22.41 -0.66
C THR A 124 -11.11 -23.66 -1.13
N ALA A 125 -12.26 -23.51 -1.80
CA ALA A 125 -12.98 -24.63 -2.39
C ALA A 125 -12.15 -25.36 -3.46
N GLN A 126 -11.30 -24.64 -4.21
CA GLN A 126 -10.38 -25.29 -5.16
C GLN A 126 -9.30 -26.11 -4.45
N VAL A 127 -8.78 -25.66 -3.30
CA VAL A 127 -7.83 -26.44 -2.48
C VAL A 127 -8.51 -27.70 -1.94
N GLU A 128 -9.71 -27.59 -1.40
CA GLU A 128 -10.50 -28.72 -0.91
C GLU A 128 -10.77 -29.75 -2.03
N ALA A 129 -11.21 -29.27 -3.20
CA ALA A 129 -11.46 -30.13 -4.36
C ALA A 129 -10.19 -30.84 -4.86
N MET A 130 -9.06 -30.11 -4.87
CA MET A 130 -7.75 -30.66 -5.19
C MET A 130 -7.38 -31.78 -4.20
N CYS A 131 -7.45 -31.52 -2.91
CA CYS A 131 -7.13 -32.49 -1.86
C CYS A 131 -8.06 -33.71 -1.92
N ALA A 132 -9.36 -33.50 -2.13
CA ALA A 132 -10.33 -34.59 -2.32
C ALA A 132 -10.00 -35.50 -3.53
N LYS A 133 -9.56 -34.90 -4.66
CA LYS A 133 -9.10 -35.61 -5.85
C LYS A 133 -7.91 -36.51 -5.54
N TYR A 134 -6.89 -35.96 -4.86
CA TYR A 134 -5.71 -36.75 -4.48
C TYR A 134 -6.04 -37.83 -3.44
N MET A 135 -6.96 -37.51 -2.52
CA MET A 135 -7.47 -38.49 -1.56
C MET A 135 -8.16 -39.67 -2.25
N ALA A 136 -9.01 -39.40 -3.25
CA ALA A 136 -9.69 -40.45 -4.02
C ALA A 136 -8.69 -41.36 -4.77
N ILE A 137 -7.65 -40.78 -5.36
CA ILE A 137 -6.58 -41.52 -6.02
C ILE A 137 -5.82 -42.38 -5.00
N ALA A 138 -5.48 -41.81 -3.84
CA ALA A 138 -4.74 -42.52 -2.79
C ALA A 138 -5.54 -43.67 -2.17
N SER A 139 -6.86 -43.55 -2.07
CA SER A 139 -7.75 -44.55 -1.47
C SER A 139 -8.02 -45.73 -2.38
N SER A 140 -7.72 -45.67 -3.68
CA SER A 140 -7.84 -46.75 -4.63
C SER A 140 -6.70 -47.81 -4.51
N GLY A 141 -5.67 -47.49 -3.71
CA GLY A 141 -4.50 -48.36 -3.52
C GLY A 141 -4.57 -49.28 -2.28
N ASN A 142 -3.40 -49.71 -1.80
CA ASN A 142 -3.29 -50.55 -0.60
C ASN A 142 -3.81 -49.80 0.65
N GLN A 143 -4.69 -50.43 1.44
CA GLN A 143 -5.37 -49.83 2.59
C GLN A 143 -4.43 -49.22 3.66
N LEU A 144 -3.25 -49.81 3.88
CA LEU A 144 -2.27 -49.29 4.86
C LEU A 144 -1.63 -48.00 4.38
N ILE A 145 -1.32 -47.93 3.09
CA ILE A 145 -0.72 -46.76 2.45
C ILE A 145 -1.79 -45.65 2.36
N SER A 146 -3.04 -46.00 2.02
CA SER A 146 -4.11 -45.05 1.88
C SER A 146 -4.46 -44.33 3.19
N LYS A 147 -4.42 -45.00 4.35
CA LYS A 147 -4.63 -44.38 5.66
C LYS A 147 -3.55 -43.32 5.99
N THR A 148 -2.28 -43.64 5.68
CA THR A 148 -1.16 -42.73 5.92
C THR A 148 -1.23 -41.51 4.99
N LEU A 149 -1.55 -41.72 3.70
CA LEU A 149 -1.76 -40.66 2.73
C LEU A 149 -2.96 -39.80 3.06
N ALA A 150 -4.06 -40.38 3.51
CA ALA A 150 -5.25 -39.65 3.93
C ALA A 150 -4.94 -38.66 5.07
N ARG A 151 -4.16 -39.10 6.07
CA ARG A 151 -3.71 -38.22 7.16
C ARG A 151 -2.81 -37.09 6.66
N PHE A 152 -1.87 -37.41 5.76
CA PHE A 152 -1.01 -36.40 5.16
C PHE A 152 -1.81 -35.37 4.38
N ILE A 153 -2.73 -35.82 3.51
CA ILE A 153 -3.54 -34.91 2.68
C ILE A 153 -4.42 -34.02 3.57
N GLY A 154 -5.05 -34.55 4.63
CA GLY A 154 -5.84 -33.73 5.54
C GLY A 154 -5.02 -32.69 6.32
N GLN A 155 -3.76 -33.01 6.68
CA GLN A 155 -2.90 -32.05 7.36
C GLN A 155 -2.36 -30.97 6.39
N ILE A 156 -1.98 -31.35 5.18
CA ILE A 156 -1.46 -30.40 4.19
C ILE A 156 -2.57 -29.48 3.64
N GLU A 157 -3.81 -29.97 3.56
CA GLU A 157 -4.98 -29.20 3.18
C GLU A 157 -5.17 -27.97 4.10
N ALA A 158 -5.09 -28.19 5.42
CA ALA A 158 -5.21 -27.11 6.38
C ALA A 158 -4.13 -26.03 6.18
N LEU A 159 -2.86 -26.45 5.95
CA LEU A 159 -1.76 -25.54 5.69
C LEU A 159 -1.94 -24.78 4.35
N PHE A 160 -2.38 -25.46 3.32
CA PHE A 160 -2.64 -24.84 2.01
C PHE A 160 -3.77 -23.81 2.05
N ILE A 161 -4.84 -24.09 2.82
CA ILE A 161 -5.91 -23.12 3.04
C ILE A 161 -5.37 -21.87 3.77
N GLU A 162 -4.46 -22.07 4.72
CA GLU A 162 -3.84 -20.97 5.44
C GLU A 162 -2.91 -20.13 4.52
N GLU A 163 -2.11 -20.77 3.65
CA GLU A 163 -1.33 -20.08 2.62
C GLU A 163 -2.21 -19.24 1.70
N VAL A 164 -3.35 -19.80 1.25
CA VAL A 164 -4.31 -19.07 0.40
C VAL A 164 -4.88 -17.86 1.12
N LYS A 165 -5.25 -17.98 2.40
CA LYS A 165 -5.76 -16.85 3.20
C LYS A 165 -4.73 -15.74 3.34
N ILE A 166 -3.49 -16.08 3.66
CA ILE A 166 -2.42 -15.09 3.81
C ILE A 166 -2.10 -14.42 2.47
N GLU A 167 -2.00 -15.18 1.36
CA GLU A 167 -1.75 -14.57 0.06
C GLU A 167 -2.92 -13.67 -0.39
N TYR A 168 -4.16 -14.02 -0.02
CA TYR A 168 -5.32 -13.16 -0.25
C TYR A 168 -5.24 -11.85 0.54
N GLU A 169 -4.83 -11.88 1.81
CA GLU A 169 -4.59 -10.65 2.59
C GLU A 169 -3.48 -9.78 1.98
N VAL A 170 -2.39 -10.42 1.53
CA VAL A 170 -1.32 -9.73 0.79
C VAL A 170 -1.85 -9.08 -0.49
N TYR A 171 -2.74 -9.76 -1.21
CA TYR A 171 -3.37 -9.23 -2.41
C TYR A 171 -4.23 -8.00 -2.11
N ILE A 172 -5.10 -8.07 -1.08
CA ILE A 172 -5.94 -6.95 -0.65
C ILE A 172 -5.08 -5.73 -0.31
N GLN A 173 -4.02 -5.90 0.50
CA GLN A 173 -3.14 -4.80 0.86
C GLN A 173 -2.46 -4.16 -0.35
N LYS A 174 -2.01 -4.98 -1.32
CA LYS A 174 -1.43 -4.45 -2.56
C LYS A 174 -2.42 -3.61 -3.37
N GLU A 175 -3.68 -4.05 -3.47
CA GLU A 175 -4.70 -3.28 -4.20
C GLU A 175 -5.05 -1.99 -3.45
N GLN A 176 -5.16 -2.01 -2.12
CA GLN A 176 -5.36 -0.79 -1.32
C GLN A 176 -4.23 0.23 -1.54
N ILE A 177 -2.97 -0.19 -1.43
CA ILE A 177 -1.82 0.68 -1.68
C ILE A 177 -1.87 1.26 -3.10
N LYS A 178 -2.27 0.47 -4.08
CA LYS A 178 -2.36 0.90 -5.47
C LYS A 178 -3.49 1.91 -5.71
N GLU A 179 -4.63 1.73 -5.05
CA GLU A 179 -5.74 2.69 -5.08
C GLU A 179 -5.35 4.01 -4.42
N GLU A 180 -4.73 3.97 -3.25
CA GLU A 180 -4.21 5.15 -2.56
C GLU A 180 -3.19 5.91 -3.42
N GLN A 181 -2.26 5.19 -4.06
CA GLN A 181 -1.31 5.82 -4.98
C GLN A 181 -1.99 6.47 -6.19
N ARG A 182 -3.08 5.88 -6.70
CA ARG A 182 -3.87 6.48 -7.78
C ARG A 182 -4.57 7.75 -7.31
N ALA A 183 -5.24 7.70 -6.16
CA ALA A 183 -5.90 8.84 -5.56
C ALA A 183 -4.92 9.99 -5.30
N LEU A 184 -3.75 9.69 -4.72
CA LEU A 184 -2.70 10.67 -4.48
C LEU A 184 -2.18 11.31 -5.78
N ARG A 185 -1.97 10.51 -6.83
CA ARG A 185 -1.55 11.05 -8.13
C ARG A 185 -2.61 11.99 -8.73
N GLU A 186 -3.87 11.68 -8.53
CA GLU A 186 -4.97 12.49 -9.02
C GLU A 186 -5.07 13.82 -8.23
N GLN A 187 -4.94 13.79 -6.92
CA GLN A 187 -4.85 14.98 -6.08
C GLN A 187 -3.69 15.90 -6.49
N LEU A 188 -2.49 15.32 -6.68
CA LEU A 188 -1.33 16.08 -7.14
C LEU A 188 -1.53 16.72 -8.52
N ARG A 189 -2.27 16.06 -9.41
CA ARG A 189 -2.64 16.63 -10.72
C ARG A 189 -3.61 17.81 -10.57
N GLN A 190 -4.61 17.68 -9.70
CA GLN A 190 -5.58 18.75 -9.41
C GLN A 190 -4.88 19.94 -8.79
N GLU A 191 -4.06 19.75 -7.75
CA GLU A 191 -3.28 20.83 -7.14
C GLU A 191 -2.34 21.52 -8.14
N ALA A 192 -1.70 20.76 -9.03
CA ALA A 192 -0.84 21.35 -10.06
C ALA A 192 -1.64 22.16 -11.10
N ALA A 193 -2.86 21.77 -11.41
CA ALA A 193 -3.75 22.50 -12.29
C ALA A 193 -4.24 23.80 -11.62
N GLU A 194 -4.64 23.73 -10.35
CA GLU A 194 -5.04 24.90 -9.57
C GLU A 194 -3.89 25.91 -9.42
N ARG A 195 -2.69 25.45 -9.12
CA ARG A 195 -1.50 26.33 -9.05
C ARG A 195 -1.23 27.04 -10.37
N LYS A 196 -1.37 26.35 -11.50
CA LYS A 196 -1.21 26.97 -12.82
C LYS A 196 -2.28 28.02 -13.08
N LEU A 197 -3.52 27.76 -12.68
CA LEU A 197 -4.62 28.71 -12.83
C LEU A 197 -4.37 29.96 -11.98
N LEU A 198 -3.99 29.77 -10.72
CA LEU A 198 -3.64 30.89 -9.82
C LEU A 198 -2.46 31.71 -10.35
N GLU A 199 -1.43 31.06 -10.89
CA GLU A 199 -0.29 31.75 -11.50
C GLU A 199 -0.70 32.56 -12.73
N GLN A 200 -1.63 32.05 -13.53
CA GLN A 200 -2.18 32.79 -14.66
C GLN A 200 -3.00 34.01 -14.22
N GLN A 201 -3.83 33.85 -13.19
CA GLN A 201 -4.58 34.94 -12.60
C GLN A 201 -3.67 36.02 -12.03
N GLN A 202 -2.64 35.63 -11.28
CA GLN A 202 -1.64 36.59 -10.76
C GLN A 202 -0.92 37.34 -11.88
N LYS A 203 -0.56 36.67 -12.96
CA LYS A 203 0.04 37.33 -14.13
C LYS A 203 -0.90 38.30 -14.83
N GLN A 204 -2.21 38.02 -14.85
CA GLN A 204 -3.21 38.94 -15.40
C GLN A 204 -3.37 40.16 -14.51
N ILE A 205 -3.52 39.97 -13.19
CA ILE A 205 -3.62 41.08 -12.23
C ILE A 205 -2.38 41.99 -12.31
N ALA A 206 -1.18 41.39 -12.33
CA ALA A 206 0.06 42.18 -12.44
C ALA A 206 0.11 43.03 -13.72
N LYS A 207 -0.39 42.51 -14.86
CA LYS A 207 -0.48 43.27 -16.12
C LYS A 207 -1.52 44.40 -16.04
N GLU A 208 -2.61 44.18 -15.37
CA GLU A 208 -3.63 45.22 -15.15
C GLU A 208 -3.11 46.31 -14.20
N GLU A 209 -2.45 45.94 -13.12
CA GLU A 209 -1.80 46.88 -12.21
C GLU A 209 -0.76 47.76 -12.93
N GLU A 210 0.05 47.16 -13.81
CA GLU A 210 1.04 47.91 -14.59
C GLU A 210 0.37 48.88 -15.56
N LYS A 211 -0.75 48.52 -16.21
CA LYS A 211 -1.54 49.43 -17.05
C LYS A 211 -2.09 50.62 -16.25
N TYR A 212 -2.75 50.33 -15.11
CA TYR A 212 -3.28 51.39 -14.27
C TYR A 212 -2.17 52.30 -13.70
N ARG A 213 -1.03 51.77 -13.37
CA ARG A 213 0.12 52.58 -12.93
C ARG A 213 0.59 53.53 -14.03
N ASN A 214 0.67 53.04 -15.27
CA ASN A 214 1.05 53.88 -16.42
C ASN A 214 -0.01 54.93 -16.72
N GLU A 215 -1.32 54.61 -16.64
CA GLU A 215 -2.41 55.55 -16.79
C GLU A 215 -2.38 56.68 -15.72
N ILE A 216 -2.14 56.31 -14.47
CA ILE A 216 -1.99 57.27 -13.36
C ILE A 216 -0.79 58.18 -13.61
N GLU A 217 0.32 57.68 -14.11
CA GLU A 217 1.50 58.48 -14.40
C GLU A 217 1.26 59.45 -15.57
N THR A 218 0.58 59.00 -16.62
CA THR A 218 0.18 59.90 -17.75
C THR A 218 -0.81 60.96 -17.29
N LEU A 219 -1.78 60.66 -16.46
CA LEU A 219 -2.72 61.63 -15.89
C LEU A 219 -2.03 62.63 -14.97
N LYS A 220 -1.06 62.24 -14.18
CA LYS A 220 -0.25 63.14 -13.35
C LYS A 220 0.56 64.11 -14.21
N GLN A 221 1.17 63.63 -15.27
CA GLN A 221 1.91 64.49 -16.19
C GLN A 221 1.01 65.50 -16.89
N SER A 222 -0.18 65.07 -17.35
CA SER A 222 -1.16 66.00 -17.95
C SER A 222 -1.71 67.05 -16.98
N LEU A 223 -1.89 66.69 -15.72
CA LEU A 223 -2.29 67.64 -14.67
C LEU A 223 -1.19 68.67 -14.38
N LEU A 224 0.07 68.21 -14.33
CA LEU A 224 1.21 69.12 -14.15
C LEU A 224 1.37 70.11 -15.32
N SER A 225 1.23 69.64 -16.55
CA SER A 225 1.28 70.48 -17.73
C SER A 225 0.13 71.53 -17.77
N ALA A 226 -1.08 71.08 -17.44
CA ALA A 226 -2.25 72.01 -17.35
C ALA A 226 -2.14 73.04 -16.18
N SER A 227 -1.47 72.74 -15.10
CA SER A 227 -1.20 73.68 -14.01
C SER A 227 -0.17 74.72 -14.41
N VAL A 228 0.87 74.33 -15.14
CA VAL A 228 1.89 75.26 -15.67
C VAL A 228 1.30 76.23 -16.72
N GLU A 229 0.42 75.72 -17.59
CA GLU A 229 -0.28 76.60 -18.55
C GLU A 229 -1.20 77.59 -17.88
N LYS A 230 -1.89 77.21 -16.82
CA LYS A 230 -2.73 78.16 -16.03
C LYS A 230 -1.90 79.22 -15.29
N GLU A 231 -0.77 78.90 -14.71
CA GLU A 231 0.12 79.86 -14.08
C GLU A 231 0.73 80.81 -15.11
N SER A 232 1.08 80.36 -16.27
CA SER A 232 1.58 81.29 -17.35
C SER A 232 0.50 82.19 -17.93
N ALA A 233 -0.77 81.76 -17.92
CA ALA A 233 -1.92 82.64 -18.35
C ALA A 233 -2.35 83.64 -17.29
N LEU A 234 -1.97 83.53 -16.05
CA LEU A 234 -2.27 84.49 -14.97
C LEU A 234 -1.19 85.58 -14.77
N THR A 235 -0.04 85.40 -15.48
CA THR A 235 1.10 86.38 -15.38
C THR A 235 1.20 87.29 -16.58
N ILE A 236 0.21 87.34 -17.43
CA ILE A 236 -0.03 88.37 -18.51
C ILE A 236 -1.17 89.29 -18.13
#